data_5d11382d9d2ce72145c2827f41a4e683
#
_entry.id   5d11382d9d2ce72145c2827f41a4e683
#
_cell.length_a   1.000
_cell.length_b   1.000
_cell.length_c   1.000
_cell.angle_alpha   90.00
_cell.angle_beta   90.00
_cell.angle_gamma   90.00
#
_symmetry.space_group_name_H-M   'P 1'
#
loop_
_entity.id
_entity.type
_entity.pdbx_description
1 polymer ?
#
loop_
_entity_poly.entity_id
_entity_poly.type
_entity_poly.pdbx_seq_one_letter_code
_entity_poly.pdbx_strand_id
1 'polypeptide(L)'
;ITFFFARLETETSIITRRGVVIHGRAVLAGRLASTMRRKTTEFIGNNIKYFIIAPLLTIAESSTELLLPFLMGRIVDDGLNAENSRNVLYIGLWMIGISLLGLLLGIFSARTSAKASQGYGFNLRQAMFRQIQTFSFADIDTFSTASLVNRCTMDIRQIQDAVMQIIRMLVRAPTLLIVSMVICIRLHAGLSIVYWLAIPALLATLFVIMRITKPFFSAMRTRSDALNACVQENMIAIRVVKTFVRSNYEKEKFRRANDALTDTSIGASIRIALMHPCSTVIFNLATIALYWFGGHLVGSGALLSGALLSYVAYLNNILFSVMMFNMVLTRLSRTKPCLTRCMEVLNYESSIRSENGGEPSSMQGAIRFEHVSFSYPGAQRSGSVLEDICISVKPGEFIAVVGPTGVGKTTFVNLIPRFYDPVEGRIFIDGKELRTWDLGSLRQHIGVVLQNNILFSGTVRDNLRWGAPTATDEELLEAARDAQAHEFILHLPDGLDTVIEQGGTNVSGGQRQRLCIARALLKKPCILILDDSTSALDSITERRIFDTFYQKYRNTTILLVAQRISSVQNADRIIVLDGCRICAVGTHAELLQNCGIYQAIYDSQQEGSEADGGRRQ
;
A
#
# COMPACT_ATOMS: atom_id res chain seq x y z
N ILE A 1 -18.09 -19.00 1.16
CA ILE A 1 -16.98 -18.04 0.99
C ILE A 1 -16.61 -17.94 -0.50
N THR A 2 -16.35 -19.05 -1.18
CA THR A 2 -16.05 -19.08 -2.63
C THR A 2 -17.18 -18.52 -3.50
N PHE A 3 -18.44 -18.80 -3.13
CA PHE A 3 -19.64 -18.29 -3.83
C PHE A 3 -19.85 -16.78 -3.60
N PHE A 4 -19.43 -16.26 -2.44
CA PHE A 4 -19.51 -14.84 -2.11
C PHE A 4 -18.47 -14.01 -2.87
N PHE A 5 -17.23 -14.47 -2.96
CA PHE A 5 -16.20 -13.82 -3.80
C PHE A 5 -16.59 -13.89 -5.30
N ALA A 6 -17.25 -14.96 -5.76
CA ALA A 6 -17.76 -15.08 -7.11
C ALA A 6 -18.88 -14.07 -7.44
N ARG A 7 -19.73 -13.71 -6.47
CA ARG A 7 -20.82 -12.73 -6.66
C ARG A 7 -20.31 -11.29 -6.66
N LEU A 8 -19.23 -10.99 -5.93
CA LEU A 8 -18.53 -9.70 -6.04
C LEU A 8 -17.92 -9.50 -7.44
N GLU A 9 -17.60 -10.60 -8.14
CA GLU A 9 -17.08 -10.56 -9.53
C GLU A 9 -18.17 -10.37 -10.58
N THR A 10 -19.37 -10.96 -10.40
CA THR A 10 -20.46 -10.87 -11.40
C THR A 10 -21.11 -9.48 -11.46
N GLU A 11 -21.20 -8.75 -10.37
CA GLU A 11 -21.73 -7.37 -10.38
C GLU A 11 -20.80 -6.36 -11.04
N THR A 12 -19.48 -6.64 -11.10
CA THR A 12 -18.52 -5.80 -11.85
C THR A 12 -18.71 -5.91 -13.37
N SER A 13 -19.22 -7.02 -13.87
CA SER A 13 -19.46 -7.21 -15.31
C SER A 13 -20.72 -6.50 -15.81
N ILE A 14 -21.67 -6.20 -14.94
CA ILE A 14 -22.95 -5.52 -15.28
C ILE A 14 -22.81 -4.00 -15.32
N ILE A 15 -21.94 -3.42 -14.51
CA ILE A 15 -21.69 -1.97 -14.47
C ILE A 15 -20.84 -1.51 -15.66
N THR A 16 -20.00 -2.37 -16.23
CA THR A 16 -19.18 -2.08 -17.43
C THR A 16 -19.97 -2.07 -18.74
N ARG A 17 -21.24 -2.52 -18.76
CA ARG A 17 -22.07 -2.53 -19.98
C ARG A 17 -22.84 -1.22 -20.28
N ARG A 18 -22.74 -0.19 -19.43
CA ARG A 18 -23.39 1.11 -19.65
C ARG A 18 -22.38 2.27 -19.60
N GLY A 19 -21.47 2.32 -20.52
CA GLY A 19 -20.64 3.51 -20.70
C GLY A 19 -19.33 3.23 -21.42
N VAL A 20 -19.27 3.61 -22.68
CA VAL A 20 -18.10 3.86 -23.53
C VAL A 20 -17.21 2.65 -23.84
N VAL A 21 -17.35 2.16 -25.03
CA VAL A 21 -16.52 1.20 -25.74
C VAL A 21 -15.08 1.73 -25.86
N ILE A 22 -14.17 1.10 -25.10
CA ILE A 22 -12.74 1.07 -25.42
C ILE A 22 -12.38 -0.40 -25.53
N HIS A 23 -12.24 -0.87 -26.77
CA HIS A 23 -12.09 -2.30 -27.15
C HIS A 23 -10.90 -3.04 -26.53
N GLY A 24 -9.93 -2.34 -25.92
CA GLY A 24 -8.78 -2.97 -25.26
C GLY A 24 -8.97 -3.34 -23.78
N ARG A 25 -9.89 -2.68 -23.07
CA ARG A 25 -10.07 -2.88 -21.61
C ARG A 25 -11.00 -4.03 -21.22
N ALA A 26 -11.90 -4.45 -22.11
CA ALA A 26 -12.85 -5.54 -21.82
C ALA A 26 -12.18 -6.92 -21.78
N VAL A 27 -11.19 -7.16 -22.61
CA VAL A 27 -10.40 -8.41 -22.62
C VAL A 27 -9.47 -8.48 -21.40
N LEU A 28 -8.92 -7.34 -20.98
CA LEU A 28 -8.11 -7.24 -19.76
C LEU A 28 -8.96 -7.48 -18.50
N ALA A 29 -10.17 -6.92 -18.43
CA ALA A 29 -11.08 -7.09 -17.30
C ALA A 29 -11.54 -8.55 -17.11
N GLY A 30 -11.81 -9.27 -18.21
CA GLY A 30 -12.16 -10.69 -18.17
C GLY A 30 -11.00 -11.60 -17.74
N ARG A 31 -9.78 -11.32 -18.20
CA ARG A 31 -8.56 -12.02 -17.75
C ARG A 31 -8.20 -11.68 -16.30
N LEU A 32 -8.34 -10.42 -15.89
CA LEU A 32 -8.13 -9.98 -14.51
C LEU A 32 -9.10 -10.68 -13.54
N ALA A 33 -10.37 -10.83 -13.89
CA ALA A 33 -11.35 -11.50 -13.04
C ALA A 33 -11.04 -12.98 -12.81
N SER A 34 -10.60 -13.72 -13.84
CA SER A 34 -10.22 -15.13 -13.70
C SER A 34 -8.91 -15.31 -12.90
N THR A 35 -7.96 -14.41 -13.06
CA THR A 35 -6.68 -14.41 -12.33
C THR A 35 -6.86 -13.96 -10.87
N MET A 36 -7.76 -12.99 -10.61
CA MET A 36 -8.18 -12.58 -9.27
C MET A 36 -8.73 -13.76 -8.45
N ARG A 37 -9.55 -14.61 -9.07
CA ARG A 37 -10.19 -15.73 -8.38
C ARG A 37 -9.18 -16.78 -7.89
N ARG A 38 -8.16 -17.08 -8.66
CA ARG A 38 -7.10 -18.02 -8.28
C ARG A 38 -6.25 -17.47 -7.13
N LYS A 39 -5.86 -16.20 -7.19
CA LYS A 39 -4.98 -15.59 -6.20
C LYS A 39 -5.65 -15.35 -4.85
N THR A 40 -6.94 -15.02 -4.80
CA THR A 40 -7.64 -14.83 -3.50
C THR A 40 -7.76 -16.11 -2.70
N THR A 41 -7.92 -17.26 -3.34
CA THR A 41 -7.95 -18.55 -2.65
C THR A 41 -6.55 -19.04 -2.25
N GLU A 42 -5.51 -18.64 -2.98
CA GLU A 42 -4.12 -18.98 -2.71
C GLU A 42 -3.63 -18.42 -1.36
N PHE A 43 -4.12 -17.23 -0.96
CA PHE A 43 -3.76 -16.60 0.33
C PHE A 43 -4.39 -17.27 1.55
N ILE A 44 -5.32 -18.19 1.37
CA ILE A 44 -5.80 -19.08 2.46
C ILE A 44 -4.67 -20.00 2.91
N GLY A 45 -3.89 -20.56 1.96
CA GLY A 45 -2.71 -21.38 2.24
C GLY A 45 -2.97 -22.48 3.29
N ASN A 46 -2.02 -22.67 4.18
CA ASN A 46 -2.10 -23.67 5.26
C ASN A 46 -3.18 -23.36 6.33
N ASN A 47 -3.85 -22.21 6.23
CA ASN A 47 -4.89 -21.81 7.19
C ASN A 47 -6.29 -22.35 6.84
N ILE A 48 -6.45 -23.15 5.79
CA ILE A 48 -7.74 -23.69 5.31
C ILE A 48 -8.54 -24.37 6.42
N LYS A 49 -7.89 -25.07 7.34
CA LYS A 49 -8.53 -25.70 8.50
C LYS A 49 -9.30 -24.71 9.36
N TYR A 50 -8.76 -23.51 9.57
CA TYR A 50 -9.43 -22.47 10.36
C TYR A 50 -10.62 -21.86 9.62
N PHE A 51 -10.56 -21.78 8.27
CA PHE A 51 -11.68 -21.35 7.44
C PHE A 51 -12.87 -22.32 7.42
N ILE A 52 -12.64 -23.60 7.76
CA ILE A 52 -13.68 -24.62 7.88
C ILE A 52 -14.19 -24.71 9.32
N ILE A 53 -13.28 -24.79 10.29
CA ILE A 53 -13.62 -24.98 11.70
C ILE A 53 -14.34 -23.75 12.28
N ALA A 54 -13.91 -22.54 11.95
CA ALA A 54 -14.49 -21.33 12.53
C ALA A 54 -15.98 -21.14 12.20
N PRO A 55 -16.47 -21.30 10.94
CA PRO A 55 -17.89 -21.28 10.65
C PRO A 55 -18.69 -22.36 11.38
N LEU A 56 -18.15 -23.58 11.47
CA LEU A 56 -18.82 -24.68 12.19
C LEU A 56 -19.00 -24.36 13.67
N LEU A 57 -17.95 -23.84 14.32
CA LEU A 57 -18.02 -23.38 15.70
C LEU A 57 -19.00 -22.22 15.88
N THR A 58 -19.07 -21.30 14.91
CA THR A 58 -20.03 -20.18 14.93
C THR A 58 -21.47 -20.68 14.80
N ILE A 59 -21.74 -21.71 13.99
CA ILE A 59 -23.07 -22.34 13.88
C ILE A 59 -23.41 -23.02 15.19
N ALA A 60 -22.49 -23.78 15.78
CA ALA A 60 -22.71 -24.46 17.06
C ALA A 60 -22.97 -23.44 18.19
N GLU A 61 -22.16 -22.36 18.29
CA GLU A 61 -22.37 -21.25 19.23
C GLU A 61 -23.77 -20.64 19.09
N SER A 62 -24.16 -20.29 17.85
CA SER A 62 -25.47 -19.69 17.59
C SER A 62 -26.61 -20.65 17.88
N SER A 63 -26.42 -21.96 17.69
CA SER A 63 -27.44 -22.98 18.01
C SER A 63 -27.66 -23.12 19.53
N THR A 64 -26.59 -23.04 20.34
CA THR A 64 -26.76 -23.03 21.83
C THR A 64 -27.51 -21.80 22.30
N GLU A 65 -27.25 -20.62 21.70
CA GLU A 65 -27.98 -19.38 22.01
C GLU A 65 -29.49 -19.51 21.73
N LEU A 66 -29.87 -20.20 20.65
CA LEU A 66 -31.27 -20.40 20.27
C LEU A 66 -32.01 -21.43 21.11
N LEU A 67 -31.31 -22.27 21.88
CA LEU A 67 -31.94 -23.19 22.83
C LEU A 67 -32.43 -22.47 24.09
N LEU A 68 -31.86 -21.34 24.48
CA LEU A 68 -32.21 -20.62 25.70
C LEU A 68 -33.66 -20.11 25.70
N PRO A 69 -34.20 -19.46 24.66
CA PRO A 69 -35.60 -19.08 24.60
C PRO A 69 -36.57 -20.28 24.70
N PHE A 70 -36.22 -21.41 24.09
CA PHE A 70 -37.00 -22.62 24.17
C PHE A 70 -37.09 -23.16 25.60
N LEU A 71 -35.95 -23.24 26.30
CA LEU A 71 -35.89 -23.68 27.69
C LEU A 71 -36.59 -22.69 28.64
N MET A 72 -36.51 -21.39 28.35
CA MET A 72 -37.24 -20.37 29.11
C MET A 72 -38.75 -20.58 29.01
N GLY A 73 -39.26 -20.89 27.82
CA GLY A 73 -40.66 -21.29 27.66
C GLY A 73 -41.03 -22.52 28.49
N ARG A 74 -40.16 -23.53 28.50
CA ARG A 74 -40.36 -24.73 29.32
C ARG A 74 -40.34 -24.48 30.83
N ILE A 75 -39.53 -23.54 31.33
CA ILE A 75 -39.58 -23.12 32.74
C ILE A 75 -40.96 -22.60 33.09
N VAL A 76 -41.59 -21.82 32.21
CA VAL A 76 -42.92 -21.28 32.45
C VAL A 76 -43.97 -22.38 32.39
N ASP A 77 -43.96 -23.24 31.39
CA ASP A 77 -45.00 -24.23 31.16
C ASP A 77 -44.89 -25.41 32.12
N ASP A 78 -43.70 -26.06 32.20
CA ASP A 78 -43.49 -27.29 32.99
C ASP A 78 -43.06 -26.98 34.45
N GLY A 79 -42.74 -25.74 34.77
CA GLY A 79 -42.26 -25.30 36.08
C GLY A 79 -43.28 -24.44 36.81
N LEU A 80 -43.50 -23.20 36.32
CA LEU A 80 -44.35 -22.22 37.02
C LEU A 80 -45.84 -22.58 36.94
N ASN A 81 -46.35 -22.86 35.72
CA ASN A 81 -47.76 -23.20 35.54
C ASN A 81 -48.11 -24.56 36.14
N ALA A 82 -47.16 -25.48 36.25
CA ALA A 82 -47.29 -26.78 36.87
C ALA A 82 -47.00 -26.76 38.40
N GLU A 83 -46.69 -25.58 38.97
CA GLU A 83 -46.31 -25.39 40.39
C GLU A 83 -45.17 -26.32 40.87
N ASN A 84 -44.30 -26.74 39.95
CA ASN A 84 -43.21 -27.69 40.19
C ASN A 84 -41.86 -27.01 40.31
N SER A 85 -41.52 -26.57 41.52
CA SER A 85 -40.23 -25.87 41.79
C SER A 85 -39.00 -26.71 41.45
N ARG A 86 -39.08 -28.05 41.48
CA ARG A 86 -37.97 -28.94 41.12
C ARG A 86 -37.67 -28.88 39.63
N ASN A 87 -38.70 -28.80 38.78
CA ASN A 87 -38.53 -28.63 37.33
C ASN A 87 -37.91 -27.28 36.99
N VAL A 88 -38.28 -26.20 37.67
CA VAL A 88 -37.68 -24.88 37.50
C VAL A 88 -36.19 -24.94 37.78
N LEU A 89 -35.78 -25.58 38.89
CA LEU A 89 -34.37 -25.72 39.24
C LEU A 89 -33.60 -26.57 38.19
N TYR A 90 -34.21 -27.72 37.79
CA TYR A 90 -33.59 -28.63 36.82
C TYR A 90 -33.39 -27.97 35.45
N ILE A 91 -34.39 -27.32 34.90
CA ILE A 91 -34.28 -26.61 33.62
C ILE A 91 -33.34 -25.42 33.74
N GLY A 92 -33.34 -24.69 34.86
CA GLY A 92 -32.41 -23.59 35.14
C GLY A 92 -30.95 -24.05 35.13
N LEU A 93 -30.65 -25.20 35.73
CA LEU A 93 -29.31 -25.79 35.68
C LEU A 93 -28.90 -26.16 34.23
N TRP A 94 -29.80 -26.70 33.41
CA TRP A 94 -29.56 -26.94 31.99
C TRP A 94 -29.27 -25.65 31.22
N MET A 95 -30.01 -24.57 31.50
CA MET A 95 -29.74 -23.26 30.86
C MET A 95 -28.36 -22.73 31.21
N ILE A 96 -27.92 -22.86 32.46
CA ILE A 96 -26.56 -22.48 32.88
C ILE A 96 -25.54 -23.35 32.13
N GLY A 97 -25.72 -24.66 32.06
CA GLY A 97 -24.83 -25.58 31.34
C GLY A 97 -24.71 -25.25 29.86
N ILE A 98 -25.82 -24.97 29.17
CA ILE A 98 -25.86 -24.58 27.77
C ILE A 98 -25.20 -23.21 27.57
N SER A 99 -25.42 -22.26 28.49
CA SER A 99 -24.76 -20.94 28.41
C SER A 99 -23.23 -21.04 28.55
N LEU A 100 -22.76 -21.89 29.48
CA LEU A 100 -21.32 -22.17 29.63
C LEU A 100 -20.74 -22.85 28.38
N LEU A 101 -21.47 -23.81 27.81
CA LEU A 101 -21.09 -24.44 26.54
C LEU A 101 -21.01 -23.40 25.41
N GLY A 102 -22.00 -22.51 25.29
CA GLY A 102 -22.04 -21.41 24.34
C GLY A 102 -20.84 -20.46 24.51
N LEU A 103 -20.48 -20.14 25.75
CA LEU A 103 -19.29 -19.33 26.06
C LEU A 103 -18.01 -20.01 25.56
N LEU A 104 -17.82 -21.30 25.83
CA LEU A 104 -16.64 -22.04 25.35
C LEU A 104 -16.58 -22.09 23.82
N LEU A 105 -17.71 -22.43 23.18
CA LEU A 105 -17.80 -22.41 21.70
C LEU A 105 -17.51 -21.05 21.13
N GLY A 106 -17.98 -19.98 21.77
CA GLY A 106 -17.71 -18.57 21.37
C GLY A 106 -16.23 -18.21 21.47
N ILE A 107 -15.55 -18.62 22.53
CA ILE A 107 -14.10 -18.41 22.70
C ILE A 107 -13.32 -19.14 21.60
N PHE A 108 -13.64 -20.41 21.33
CA PHE A 108 -12.98 -21.18 20.28
C PHE A 108 -13.30 -20.65 18.88
N SER A 109 -14.54 -20.23 18.62
CA SER A 109 -14.96 -19.58 17.38
C SER A 109 -14.20 -18.29 17.15
N ALA A 110 -14.09 -17.43 18.17
CA ALA A 110 -13.33 -16.18 18.10
C ALA A 110 -11.84 -16.43 17.80
N ARG A 111 -11.22 -17.37 18.52
CA ARG A 111 -9.81 -17.72 18.37
C ARG A 111 -9.50 -18.28 16.98
N THR A 112 -10.33 -19.17 16.47
CA THR A 112 -10.15 -19.78 15.15
C THR A 112 -10.41 -18.79 14.02
N SER A 113 -11.41 -17.92 14.15
CA SER A 113 -11.70 -16.84 13.21
C SER A 113 -10.57 -15.82 13.15
N ALA A 114 -10.00 -15.45 14.30
CA ALA A 114 -8.83 -14.56 14.35
C ALA A 114 -7.62 -15.19 13.66
N LYS A 115 -7.33 -16.48 13.92
CA LYS A 115 -6.22 -17.18 13.22
C LYS A 115 -6.43 -17.25 11.72
N ALA A 116 -7.64 -17.52 11.24
CA ALA A 116 -7.97 -17.53 9.82
C ALA A 116 -7.74 -16.15 9.17
N SER A 117 -8.27 -15.10 9.79
CA SER A 117 -8.19 -13.73 9.29
C SER A 117 -6.75 -13.20 9.30
N GLN A 118 -6.03 -13.35 10.41
CA GLN A 118 -4.65 -12.90 10.54
C GLN A 118 -3.71 -13.68 9.62
N GLY A 119 -3.89 -15.00 9.50
CA GLY A 119 -3.13 -15.84 8.58
C GLY A 119 -3.34 -15.46 7.12
N TYR A 120 -4.56 -15.12 6.74
CA TYR A 120 -4.86 -14.61 5.40
C TYR A 120 -4.12 -13.29 5.12
N GLY A 121 -4.20 -12.33 6.05
CA GLY A 121 -3.51 -11.05 5.90
C GLY A 121 -1.98 -11.17 5.91
N PHE A 122 -1.44 -12.11 6.69
CA PHE A 122 0.00 -12.41 6.67
C PHE A 122 0.44 -12.88 5.28
N ASN A 123 -0.25 -13.88 4.72
CA ASN A 123 0.08 -14.41 3.39
C ASN A 123 -0.06 -13.34 2.30
N LEU A 124 -1.12 -12.53 2.35
CA LEU A 124 -1.35 -11.45 1.40
C LEU A 124 -0.25 -10.38 1.48
N ARG A 125 0.15 -9.99 2.70
CA ARG A 125 1.22 -9.01 2.92
C ARG A 125 2.56 -9.51 2.41
N GLN A 126 2.89 -10.77 2.68
CA GLN A 126 4.11 -11.41 2.21
C GLN A 126 4.14 -11.48 0.67
N ALA A 127 3.03 -11.84 0.04
CA ALA A 127 2.93 -11.90 -1.41
C ALA A 127 3.06 -10.50 -2.05
N MET A 128 2.41 -9.48 -1.46
CA MET A 128 2.54 -8.11 -1.93
C MET A 128 3.97 -7.58 -1.80
N PHE A 129 4.62 -7.82 -0.67
CA PHE A 129 6.00 -7.39 -0.47
C PHE A 129 6.95 -8.05 -1.47
N ARG A 130 6.80 -9.38 -1.69
CA ARG A 130 7.58 -10.09 -2.73
C ARG A 130 7.35 -9.50 -4.12
N GLN A 131 6.10 -9.20 -4.47
CA GLN A 131 5.78 -8.61 -5.77
C GLN A 131 6.40 -7.22 -5.95
N ILE A 132 6.35 -6.36 -4.92
CA ILE A 132 6.95 -5.02 -4.96
C ILE A 132 8.47 -5.10 -5.15
N GLN A 133 9.14 -6.12 -4.57
CA GLN A 133 10.58 -6.31 -4.77
C GLN A 133 10.97 -6.68 -6.22
N THR A 134 10.01 -7.12 -7.04
CA THR A 134 10.26 -7.37 -8.48
C THR A 134 10.00 -6.15 -9.36
N PHE A 135 9.52 -5.05 -8.81
CA PHE A 135 9.19 -3.85 -9.56
C PHE A 135 10.45 -3.11 -10.03
N SER A 136 10.36 -2.57 -11.24
CA SER A 136 11.32 -1.58 -11.75
C SER A 136 11.08 -0.20 -11.14
N PHE A 137 12.00 0.73 -11.34
CA PHE A 137 11.80 2.13 -10.93
C PHE A 137 10.58 2.74 -11.63
N ALA A 138 10.39 2.47 -12.93
CA ALA A 138 9.22 2.89 -13.70
C ALA A 138 7.89 2.41 -13.09
N ASP A 139 7.88 1.19 -12.56
CA ASP A 139 6.70 0.61 -11.91
C ASP A 139 6.43 1.31 -10.56
N ILE A 140 7.48 1.59 -9.77
CA ILE A 140 7.37 2.33 -8.51
C ILE A 140 6.87 3.76 -8.74
N ASP A 141 7.34 4.43 -9.79
CA ASP A 141 6.87 5.77 -10.17
C ASP A 141 5.38 5.75 -10.52
N THR A 142 4.93 4.70 -11.22
CA THR A 142 3.51 4.51 -11.60
C THR A 142 2.60 4.37 -10.38
N PHE A 143 3.00 3.60 -9.37
CA PHE A 143 2.19 3.33 -8.17
C PHE A 143 2.37 4.35 -7.06
N SER A 144 3.44 5.08 -7.01
CA SER A 144 3.99 5.89 -5.91
C SER A 144 4.26 5.09 -4.61
N THR A 145 5.36 5.42 -3.93
CA THR A 145 5.77 4.75 -2.68
C THR A 145 4.71 4.86 -1.59
N ALA A 146 4.10 6.05 -1.43
CA ALA A 146 3.05 6.28 -0.43
C ALA A 146 1.82 5.39 -0.65
N SER A 147 1.41 5.21 -1.93
CA SER A 147 0.31 4.31 -2.29
C SER A 147 0.64 2.85 -2.00
N LEU A 148 1.86 2.38 -2.32
CA LEU A 148 2.30 1.01 -2.05
C LEU A 148 2.32 0.71 -0.54
N VAL A 149 2.84 1.64 0.28
CA VAL A 149 2.84 1.52 1.75
C VAL A 149 1.41 1.42 2.28
N ASN A 150 0.49 2.29 1.82
CA ASN A 150 -0.91 2.24 2.25
C ASN A 150 -1.61 0.92 1.86
N ARG A 151 -1.32 0.39 0.66
CA ARG A 151 -1.84 -0.91 0.20
C ARG A 151 -1.32 -2.07 1.05
N CYS A 152 -0.03 -2.06 1.42
CA CYS A 152 0.58 -3.10 2.27
C CYS A 152 0.11 -3.07 3.73
N THR A 153 -0.36 -1.91 4.22
CA THR A 153 -0.75 -1.71 5.62
C THR A 153 -2.26 -1.64 5.77
N MET A 154 -2.87 -0.51 5.42
CA MET A 154 -4.27 -0.20 5.71
C MET A 154 -5.25 -1.01 4.86
N ASP A 155 -4.98 -1.18 3.55
CA ASP A 155 -5.87 -1.94 2.68
C ASP A 155 -5.90 -3.41 3.09
N ILE A 156 -4.75 -4.01 3.39
CA ILE A 156 -4.70 -5.41 3.86
C ILE A 156 -5.41 -5.55 5.20
N ARG A 157 -5.28 -4.58 6.12
CA ARG A 157 -5.99 -4.60 7.40
C ARG A 157 -7.51 -4.59 7.20
N GLN A 158 -8.03 -3.75 6.29
CA GLN A 158 -9.45 -3.74 5.96
C GLN A 158 -9.94 -5.08 5.37
N ILE A 159 -9.10 -5.72 4.56
CA ILE A 159 -9.38 -7.06 4.01
C ILE A 159 -9.40 -8.11 5.13
N GLN A 160 -8.44 -8.07 6.06
CA GLN A 160 -8.40 -8.96 7.23
C GLN A 160 -9.69 -8.83 8.07
N ASP A 161 -10.10 -7.60 8.39
CA ASP A 161 -11.30 -7.33 9.15
C ASP A 161 -12.56 -7.84 8.43
N ALA A 162 -12.62 -7.70 7.10
CA ALA A 162 -13.71 -8.23 6.30
C ALA A 162 -13.75 -9.77 6.32
N VAL A 163 -12.60 -10.43 6.20
CA VAL A 163 -12.49 -11.90 6.29
C VAL A 163 -13.00 -12.40 7.64
N MET A 164 -12.61 -11.75 8.74
CA MET A 164 -13.08 -12.08 10.09
C MET A 164 -14.60 -11.94 10.19
N GLN A 165 -15.16 -10.86 9.64
CA GLN A 165 -16.60 -10.61 9.68
C GLN A 165 -17.40 -11.59 8.82
N ILE A 166 -16.87 -11.98 7.65
CA ILE A 166 -17.47 -13.02 6.80
C ILE A 166 -17.57 -14.34 7.59
N ILE A 167 -16.48 -14.74 8.24
CA ILE A 167 -16.43 -16.01 8.97
C ILE A 167 -17.40 -16.02 10.16
N ARG A 168 -17.48 -14.94 10.91
CA ARG A 168 -18.30 -14.88 12.12
C ARG A 168 -19.73 -14.39 11.85
N MET A 169 -19.88 -13.16 11.35
CA MET A 169 -21.18 -12.50 11.31
C MET A 169 -22.04 -12.94 10.11
N LEU A 170 -21.40 -13.17 8.94
CA LEU A 170 -22.13 -13.62 7.74
C LEU A 170 -22.63 -15.08 7.91
N VAL A 171 -22.00 -15.87 8.78
CA VAL A 171 -22.46 -17.23 9.12
C VAL A 171 -23.51 -17.17 10.23
N ARG A 172 -23.26 -16.37 11.29
CA ARG A 172 -24.16 -16.27 12.46
C ARG A 172 -25.54 -15.71 12.09
N ALA A 173 -25.61 -14.63 11.28
CA ALA A 173 -26.88 -14.00 10.96
C ALA A 173 -27.87 -14.93 10.25
N PRO A 174 -27.52 -15.64 9.14
CA PRO A 174 -28.42 -16.62 8.54
C PRO A 174 -28.77 -17.79 9.49
N THR A 175 -27.81 -18.24 10.30
CA THR A 175 -28.08 -19.33 11.28
C THR A 175 -29.16 -18.92 12.29
N LEU A 176 -29.01 -17.73 12.90
CA LEU A 176 -30.01 -17.19 13.82
C LEU A 176 -31.38 -17.06 13.16
N LEU A 177 -31.43 -16.52 11.95
CA LEU A 177 -32.67 -16.30 11.20
C LEU A 177 -33.36 -17.63 10.83
N ILE A 178 -32.63 -18.55 10.21
CA ILE A 178 -33.19 -19.80 9.69
C ILE A 178 -33.63 -20.70 10.85
N VAL A 179 -32.77 -20.89 11.87
CA VAL A 179 -33.07 -21.79 12.98
C VAL A 179 -34.22 -21.22 13.83
N SER A 180 -34.24 -19.90 14.15
CA SER A 180 -35.38 -19.28 14.85
C SER A 180 -36.68 -19.46 14.07
N MET A 181 -36.66 -19.26 12.75
CA MET A 181 -37.85 -19.42 11.92
C MET A 181 -38.35 -20.87 11.92
N VAL A 182 -37.44 -21.84 11.79
CA VAL A 182 -37.79 -23.28 11.83
C VAL A 182 -38.41 -23.64 13.19
N ILE A 183 -37.84 -23.19 14.31
CA ILE A 183 -38.39 -23.45 15.66
C ILE A 183 -39.78 -22.83 15.79
N CYS A 184 -39.96 -21.58 15.35
CA CYS A 184 -41.28 -20.92 15.43
C CYS A 184 -42.33 -21.64 14.59
N ILE A 185 -42.02 -22.07 13.35
CA ILE A 185 -42.97 -22.85 12.52
C ILE A 185 -43.33 -24.17 13.19
N ARG A 186 -42.38 -24.83 13.84
CA ARG A 186 -42.63 -26.09 14.58
C ARG A 186 -43.50 -25.92 15.82
N LEU A 187 -43.37 -24.78 16.52
CA LEU A 187 -44.20 -24.48 17.68
C LEU A 187 -45.66 -24.21 17.30
N HIS A 188 -45.90 -23.31 16.35
CA HIS A 188 -47.25 -23.04 15.81
C HIS A 188 -47.18 -22.31 14.47
N ALA A 189 -47.43 -22.98 13.36
CA ALA A 189 -47.28 -22.43 12.01
C ALA A 189 -48.14 -21.18 11.76
N GLY A 190 -49.35 -21.11 12.26
CA GLY A 190 -50.27 -19.98 12.09
C GLY A 190 -49.75 -18.68 12.71
N LEU A 191 -49.15 -18.76 13.91
CA LEU A 191 -48.60 -17.58 14.58
C LEU A 191 -47.34 -17.07 13.89
N SER A 192 -46.62 -17.94 13.19
CA SER A 192 -45.40 -17.58 12.44
C SER A 192 -45.65 -16.63 11.27
N ILE A 193 -46.91 -16.41 10.85
CA ILE A 193 -47.28 -15.44 9.81
C ILE A 193 -46.83 -14.01 10.17
N VAL A 194 -46.79 -13.69 11.49
CA VAL A 194 -46.29 -12.39 11.98
C VAL A 194 -44.84 -12.13 11.54
N TYR A 195 -44.01 -13.17 11.54
CA TYR A 195 -42.61 -13.03 11.07
C TYR A 195 -42.52 -12.84 9.55
N TRP A 196 -43.37 -13.58 8.80
CA TRP A 196 -43.45 -13.44 7.37
C TRP A 196 -43.86 -12.03 6.91
N LEU A 197 -44.56 -11.29 7.79
CA LEU A 197 -44.91 -9.89 7.54
C LEU A 197 -43.82 -8.90 8.06
N ALA A 198 -43.29 -9.19 9.25
CA ALA A 198 -42.31 -8.30 9.89
C ALA A 198 -40.96 -8.27 9.19
N ILE A 199 -40.45 -9.42 8.67
CA ILE A 199 -39.15 -9.50 7.99
C ILE A 199 -39.13 -8.67 6.71
N PRO A 200 -40.10 -8.82 5.77
CA PRO A 200 -40.15 -7.96 4.56
C PRO A 200 -40.34 -6.48 4.89
N ALA A 201 -41.13 -6.13 5.90
CA ALA A 201 -41.32 -4.76 6.35
C ALA A 201 -40.00 -4.14 6.81
N LEU A 202 -39.21 -4.89 7.59
CA LEU A 202 -37.86 -4.48 8.01
C LEU A 202 -36.91 -4.31 6.82
N LEU A 203 -36.86 -5.28 5.92
CA LEU A 203 -36.00 -5.23 4.73
C LEU A 203 -36.40 -4.05 3.83
N ALA A 204 -37.68 -3.79 3.67
CA ALA A 204 -38.18 -2.62 2.91
C ALA A 204 -37.75 -1.32 3.58
N THR A 205 -37.89 -1.20 4.90
CA THR A 205 -37.45 -0.02 5.67
C THR A 205 -35.94 0.21 5.51
N LEU A 206 -35.13 -0.84 5.66
CA LEU A 206 -33.68 -0.79 5.45
C LEU A 206 -33.35 -0.32 4.03
N PHE A 207 -34.01 -0.89 3.03
CA PHE A 207 -33.76 -0.55 1.62
C PHE A 207 -34.12 0.92 1.34
N VAL A 208 -35.26 1.40 1.83
CA VAL A 208 -35.71 2.80 1.65
C VAL A 208 -34.72 3.76 2.33
N ILE A 209 -34.34 3.51 3.58
CA ILE A 209 -33.42 4.37 4.32
C ILE A 209 -32.05 4.40 3.64
N MET A 210 -31.52 3.26 3.20
CA MET A 210 -30.26 3.20 2.48
C MET A 210 -30.32 3.95 1.14
N ARG A 211 -31.41 3.84 0.41
CA ARG A 211 -31.62 4.55 -0.86
C ARG A 211 -31.65 6.07 -0.67
N ILE A 212 -32.32 6.54 0.38
CA ILE A 212 -32.41 7.97 0.72
C ILE A 212 -31.06 8.50 1.23
N THR A 213 -30.29 7.70 1.95
CA THR A 213 -29.02 8.11 2.56
C THR A 213 -27.84 8.07 1.57
N LYS A 214 -27.90 7.24 0.54
CA LYS A 214 -26.82 7.06 -0.45
C LYS A 214 -26.28 8.37 -1.05
N PRO A 215 -27.11 9.34 -1.53
CA PRO A 215 -26.60 10.60 -2.09
C PRO A 215 -25.85 11.44 -1.06
N PHE A 216 -26.27 11.40 0.22
CA PHE A 216 -25.59 12.12 1.30
C PHE A 216 -24.21 11.52 1.62
N PHE A 217 -24.04 10.21 1.55
CA PHE A 217 -22.74 9.59 1.68
C PHE A 217 -21.78 9.97 0.55
N SER A 218 -22.30 10.06 -0.68
CA SER A 218 -21.51 10.53 -1.82
C SER A 218 -21.09 11.99 -1.63
N ALA A 219 -22.00 12.86 -1.26
CA ALA A 219 -21.73 14.27 -0.98
C ALA A 219 -20.73 14.44 0.19
N MET A 220 -20.92 13.71 1.29
CA MET A 220 -20.02 13.71 2.43
C MET A 220 -18.59 13.31 2.04
N ARG A 221 -18.43 12.30 1.17
CA ARG A 221 -17.13 11.92 0.64
C ARG A 221 -16.45 13.03 -0.13
N THR A 222 -17.17 13.67 -1.08
CA THR A 222 -16.64 14.80 -1.85
C THR A 222 -16.24 15.98 -0.96
N ARG A 223 -17.04 16.28 0.10
CA ARG A 223 -16.72 17.34 1.06
C ARG A 223 -15.53 16.98 1.95
N SER A 224 -15.41 15.70 2.35
CA SER A 224 -14.25 15.19 3.07
C SER A 224 -12.96 15.30 2.25
N ASP A 225 -13.04 14.96 0.95
CA ASP A 225 -11.88 15.07 0.05
C ASP A 225 -11.45 16.55 -0.11
N ALA A 226 -12.41 17.48 -0.22
CA ALA A 226 -12.14 18.92 -0.27
C ALA A 226 -11.50 19.46 1.03
N LEU A 227 -11.97 19.01 2.20
CA LEU A 227 -11.37 19.36 3.49
C LEU A 227 -9.93 18.81 3.60
N ASN A 228 -9.72 17.55 3.23
CA ASN A 228 -8.39 16.94 3.25
C ASN A 228 -7.42 17.67 2.32
N ALA A 229 -7.86 18.07 1.12
CA ALA A 229 -7.05 18.88 0.20
C ALA A 229 -6.66 20.23 0.81
N CYS A 230 -7.61 20.92 1.47
CA CYS A 230 -7.36 22.18 2.16
C CYS A 230 -6.32 22.03 3.29
N VAL A 231 -6.43 20.96 4.10
CA VAL A 231 -5.47 20.68 5.18
C VAL A 231 -4.09 20.33 4.61
N GLN A 232 -4.04 19.50 3.58
CA GLN A 232 -2.78 19.09 2.95
C GLN A 232 -2.05 20.28 2.33
N GLU A 233 -2.76 21.12 1.59
CA GLU A 233 -2.22 22.35 1.00
C GLU A 233 -1.62 23.27 2.08
N ASN A 234 -2.37 23.50 3.18
CA ASN A 234 -1.92 24.33 4.30
C ASN A 234 -0.68 23.74 4.98
N MET A 235 -0.65 22.43 5.24
CA MET A 235 0.49 21.77 5.87
C MET A 235 1.77 21.84 5.02
N ILE A 236 1.66 21.63 3.73
CA ILE A 236 2.79 21.76 2.79
C ILE A 236 3.28 23.20 2.74
N ALA A 237 2.36 24.17 2.68
CA ALA A 237 2.66 25.59 2.55
C ALA A 237 2.76 26.33 3.89
N ILE A 238 2.85 25.66 5.04
CA ILE A 238 2.74 26.29 6.36
C ILE A 238 3.76 27.41 6.59
N ARG A 239 4.97 27.26 6.04
CA ARG A 239 6.02 28.28 6.11
C ARG A 239 5.58 29.54 5.35
N VAL A 240 5.00 29.40 4.16
CA VAL A 240 4.49 30.50 3.35
C VAL A 240 3.34 31.20 4.08
N VAL A 241 2.38 30.44 4.63
CA VAL A 241 1.26 30.99 5.40
C VAL A 241 1.74 31.83 6.58
N LYS A 242 2.77 31.37 7.31
CA LYS A 242 3.34 32.11 8.43
C LYS A 242 4.14 33.33 7.98
N THR A 243 4.96 33.22 6.93
CA THR A 243 5.77 34.32 6.40
C THR A 243 4.90 35.48 5.90
N PHE A 244 3.79 35.16 5.23
CA PHE A 244 2.86 36.18 4.71
C PHE A 244 1.74 36.56 5.70
N VAL A 245 1.78 36.07 6.94
CA VAL A 245 0.81 36.35 8.02
C VAL A 245 -0.64 36.07 7.61
N ARG A 246 -0.86 35.04 6.77
CA ARG A 246 -2.17 34.69 6.21
C ARG A 246 -2.94 33.62 7.02
N SER A 247 -2.59 33.41 8.28
CA SER A 247 -3.23 32.40 9.14
C SER A 247 -4.74 32.58 9.28
N ASN A 248 -5.24 33.82 9.32
CA ASN A 248 -6.68 34.08 9.46
C ASN A 248 -7.45 33.74 8.15
N TYR A 249 -6.85 33.97 7.00
CA TYR A 249 -7.41 33.56 5.71
C TYR A 249 -7.54 32.04 5.61
N GLU A 250 -6.49 31.31 5.98
CA GLU A 250 -6.49 29.85 5.97
C GLU A 250 -7.47 29.25 7.01
N LYS A 251 -7.60 29.86 8.19
CA LYS A 251 -8.61 29.46 9.18
C LYS A 251 -10.03 29.60 8.62
N GLU A 252 -10.33 30.68 7.91
CA GLU A 252 -11.64 30.90 7.32
C GLU A 252 -11.89 29.94 6.15
N LYS A 253 -10.88 29.66 5.30
CA LYS A 253 -10.94 28.66 4.22
C LYS A 253 -11.24 27.27 4.79
N PHE A 254 -10.52 26.88 5.86
CA PHE A 254 -10.75 25.62 6.56
C PHE A 254 -12.14 25.57 7.19
N ARG A 255 -12.60 26.66 7.86
CA ARG A 255 -13.91 26.72 8.49
C ARG A 255 -15.02 26.45 7.48
N ARG A 256 -15.01 27.12 6.32
CA ARG A 256 -16.00 26.92 5.26
C ARG A 256 -16.04 25.46 4.76
N ALA A 257 -14.88 24.85 4.54
CA ALA A 257 -14.81 23.45 4.12
C ALA A 257 -15.32 22.50 5.22
N ASN A 258 -14.99 22.79 6.48
CA ASN A 258 -15.42 22.02 7.65
C ASN A 258 -16.92 22.14 7.90
N ASP A 259 -17.48 23.35 7.83
CA ASP A 259 -18.92 23.59 7.99
C ASP A 259 -19.71 22.83 6.91
N ALA A 260 -19.26 22.92 5.64
CA ALA A 260 -19.90 22.20 4.54
C ALA A 260 -19.85 20.66 4.71
N LEU A 261 -18.76 20.12 5.27
CA LEU A 261 -18.67 18.69 5.61
C LEU A 261 -19.58 18.35 6.78
N THR A 262 -19.60 19.21 7.82
CA THR A 262 -20.41 19.02 9.04
C THR A 262 -21.89 18.97 8.71
N ASP A 263 -22.41 19.94 7.95
CA ASP A 263 -23.82 20.00 7.53
C ASP A 263 -24.23 18.76 6.74
N THR A 264 -23.38 18.34 5.80
CA THR A 264 -23.61 17.13 5.00
C THR A 264 -23.58 15.87 5.87
N SER A 265 -22.67 15.82 6.84
CA SER A 265 -22.53 14.69 7.76
C SER A 265 -23.68 14.58 8.74
N ILE A 266 -24.17 15.71 9.26
CA ILE A 266 -25.38 15.78 10.10
C ILE A 266 -26.57 15.27 9.30
N GLY A 267 -26.74 15.75 8.06
CA GLY A 267 -27.82 15.28 7.19
C GLY A 267 -27.79 13.78 6.92
N ALA A 268 -26.61 13.20 6.71
CA ALA A 268 -26.45 11.76 6.57
C ALA A 268 -26.77 11.01 7.89
N SER A 269 -26.25 11.52 9.01
CA SER A 269 -26.39 10.90 10.33
C SER A 269 -27.83 10.87 10.83
N ILE A 270 -28.59 11.95 10.64
CA ILE A 270 -30.01 12.02 11.01
C ILE A 270 -30.81 10.94 10.25
N ARG A 271 -30.54 10.77 8.95
CA ARG A 271 -31.26 9.76 8.14
C ARG A 271 -30.93 8.34 8.55
N ILE A 272 -29.67 8.07 8.90
CA ILE A 272 -29.25 6.76 9.42
C ILE A 272 -29.86 6.52 10.80
N ALA A 273 -29.88 7.55 11.65
CA ALA A 273 -30.46 7.45 12.99
C ALA A 273 -31.94 7.06 12.97
N LEU A 274 -32.69 7.40 11.91
CA LEU A 274 -34.08 6.96 11.74
C LEU A 274 -34.23 5.44 11.60
N MET A 275 -33.14 4.73 11.25
CA MET A 275 -33.18 3.28 11.07
C MET A 275 -33.59 2.55 12.36
N HIS A 276 -33.03 2.95 13.51
CA HIS A 276 -33.31 2.33 14.78
C HIS A 276 -34.77 2.56 15.24
N PRO A 277 -35.32 3.79 15.29
CA PRO A 277 -36.71 4.02 15.65
C PRO A 277 -37.71 3.29 14.73
N CYS A 278 -37.50 3.36 13.40
CA CYS A 278 -38.38 2.66 12.46
C CYS A 278 -38.36 1.14 12.68
N SER A 279 -37.17 0.56 12.90
CA SER A 279 -37.05 -0.87 13.20
C SER A 279 -37.73 -1.20 14.53
N THR A 280 -37.61 -0.35 15.57
CA THR A 280 -38.25 -0.54 16.88
C THR A 280 -39.77 -0.48 16.78
N VAL A 281 -40.32 0.40 15.94
CA VAL A 281 -41.79 0.44 15.72
C VAL A 281 -42.26 -0.88 15.09
N ILE A 282 -41.59 -1.38 14.06
CA ILE A 282 -41.95 -2.67 13.43
C ILE A 282 -41.87 -3.80 14.43
N PHE A 283 -40.80 -3.81 15.26
CA PHE A 283 -40.63 -4.80 16.32
C PHE A 283 -41.78 -4.76 17.33
N ASN A 284 -42.11 -3.57 17.86
CA ASN A 284 -43.18 -3.45 18.86
C ASN A 284 -44.56 -3.82 18.28
N LEU A 285 -44.84 -3.43 17.02
CA LEU A 285 -46.07 -3.83 16.34
C LEU A 285 -46.13 -5.35 16.16
N ALA A 286 -45.03 -6.00 15.77
CA ALA A 286 -44.98 -7.46 15.68
C ALA A 286 -45.15 -8.14 17.07
N THR A 287 -44.55 -7.54 18.11
CA THR A 287 -44.68 -8.00 19.48
C THR A 287 -46.13 -7.90 19.98
N ILE A 288 -46.78 -6.77 19.73
CA ILE A 288 -48.21 -6.57 20.07
C ILE A 288 -49.06 -7.58 19.31
N ALA A 289 -48.81 -7.80 18.02
CA ALA A 289 -49.55 -8.82 17.24
C ALA A 289 -49.34 -10.22 17.79
N LEU A 290 -48.10 -10.59 18.19
CA LEU A 290 -47.83 -11.87 18.84
C LEU A 290 -48.58 -12.04 20.15
N TYR A 291 -48.61 -11.02 21.01
CA TYR A 291 -49.37 -11.10 22.27
C TYR A 291 -50.89 -11.13 22.04
N TRP A 292 -51.42 -10.38 21.05
CA TRP A 292 -52.83 -10.36 20.73
C TRP A 292 -53.32 -11.72 20.20
N PHE A 293 -52.70 -12.18 19.10
CA PHE A 293 -53.10 -13.43 18.47
C PHE A 293 -52.67 -14.65 19.29
N GLY A 294 -51.48 -14.61 19.89
CA GLY A 294 -50.95 -15.68 20.76
C GLY A 294 -51.71 -15.78 22.06
N GLY A 295 -52.13 -14.65 22.64
CA GLY A 295 -52.97 -14.62 23.85
C GLY A 295 -54.33 -15.29 23.64
N HIS A 296 -54.96 -15.08 22.49
CA HIS A 296 -56.20 -15.78 22.12
C HIS A 296 -55.98 -17.31 21.99
N LEU A 297 -54.84 -17.73 21.41
CA LEU A 297 -54.48 -19.14 21.31
C LEU A 297 -54.17 -19.77 22.67
N VAL A 298 -53.57 -19.01 23.58
CA VAL A 298 -53.34 -19.47 24.98
C VAL A 298 -54.68 -19.60 25.72
N GLY A 299 -55.58 -18.59 25.59
CA GLY A 299 -56.91 -18.63 26.21
C GLY A 299 -57.79 -19.79 25.72
N SER A 300 -57.59 -20.22 24.46
CA SER A 300 -58.28 -21.41 23.89
C SER A 300 -57.59 -22.74 24.19
N GLY A 301 -56.44 -22.73 24.86
CA GLY A 301 -55.65 -23.94 25.15
C GLY A 301 -54.87 -24.49 23.94
N ALA A 302 -54.89 -23.81 22.82
CA ALA A 302 -54.18 -24.23 21.59
C ALA A 302 -52.67 -23.95 21.63
N LEU A 303 -52.20 -23.06 22.50
CA LEU A 303 -50.79 -22.72 22.69
C LEU A 303 -50.48 -22.60 24.19
N LEU A 304 -49.28 -23.02 24.60
CA LEU A 304 -48.80 -22.85 25.97
C LEU A 304 -48.27 -21.42 26.20
N SER A 305 -48.43 -20.89 27.42
CA SER A 305 -48.00 -19.52 27.74
C SER A 305 -46.47 -19.32 27.60
N GLY A 306 -45.68 -20.32 27.97
CA GLY A 306 -44.23 -20.31 27.81
C GLY A 306 -43.80 -20.39 26.36
N ALA A 307 -44.56 -21.10 25.52
CA ALA A 307 -44.32 -21.08 24.08
C ALA A 307 -44.48 -19.66 23.48
N LEU A 308 -45.48 -18.87 23.93
CA LEU A 308 -45.68 -17.49 23.52
C LEU A 308 -44.51 -16.60 23.91
N LEU A 309 -43.95 -16.75 25.11
CA LEU A 309 -42.75 -16.04 25.55
C LEU A 309 -41.54 -16.39 24.69
N SER A 310 -41.39 -17.66 24.33
CA SER A 310 -40.33 -18.10 23.38
C SER A 310 -40.46 -17.44 22.03
N TYR A 311 -41.69 -17.26 21.51
CA TYR A 311 -41.95 -16.54 20.27
C TYR A 311 -41.41 -15.09 20.31
N VAL A 312 -41.69 -14.34 21.36
CA VAL A 312 -41.22 -12.96 21.50
C VAL A 312 -39.69 -12.89 21.56
N ALA A 313 -39.06 -13.86 22.25
CA ALA A 313 -37.61 -13.95 22.30
C ALA A 313 -36.98 -14.28 20.92
N TYR A 314 -37.59 -15.18 20.14
CA TYR A 314 -37.16 -15.47 18.77
C TYR A 314 -37.36 -14.29 17.81
N LEU A 315 -38.40 -13.46 18.01
CA LEU A 315 -38.58 -12.24 17.25
C LEU A 315 -37.37 -11.33 17.40
N ASN A 316 -36.85 -11.13 18.61
CA ASN A 316 -35.63 -10.36 18.86
C ASN A 316 -34.44 -10.92 18.08
N ASN A 317 -34.20 -12.23 18.12
CA ASN A 317 -33.10 -12.87 17.44
C ASN A 317 -33.20 -12.70 15.91
N ILE A 318 -34.40 -12.83 15.35
CA ILE A 318 -34.66 -12.62 13.91
C ILE A 318 -34.33 -11.18 13.50
N LEU A 319 -34.83 -10.18 14.25
CA LEU A 319 -34.59 -8.78 13.96
C LEU A 319 -33.12 -8.41 14.07
N PHE A 320 -32.47 -8.89 15.14
CA PHE A 320 -31.02 -8.67 15.32
C PHE A 320 -30.22 -9.30 14.20
N SER A 321 -30.59 -10.49 13.71
CA SER A 321 -29.93 -11.15 12.58
C SER A 321 -30.01 -10.34 11.28
N VAL A 322 -31.20 -9.75 11.00
CA VAL A 322 -31.40 -8.90 9.82
C VAL A 322 -30.53 -7.63 9.90
N MET A 323 -30.48 -6.98 11.08
CA MET A 323 -29.63 -5.81 11.29
C MET A 323 -28.15 -6.15 11.16
N MET A 324 -27.70 -7.27 11.72
CA MET A 324 -26.33 -7.76 11.62
C MET A 324 -25.94 -8.04 10.17
N PHE A 325 -26.81 -8.67 9.39
CA PHE A 325 -26.58 -8.96 7.98
C PHE A 325 -26.35 -7.67 7.17
N ASN A 326 -27.17 -6.64 7.40
CA ASN A 326 -27.00 -5.34 6.75
C ASN A 326 -25.67 -4.67 7.11
N MET A 327 -25.26 -4.72 8.38
CA MET A 327 -23.96 -4.17 8.82
C MET A 327 -22.79 -4.85 8.07
N VAL A 328 -22.84 -6.16 7.91
CA VAL A 328 -21.81 -6.93 7.19
C VAL A 328 -21.75 -6.51 5.71
N LEU A 329 -22.90 -6.41 5.04
CA LEU A 329 -22.96 -6.00 3.63
C LEU A 329 -22.36 -4.62 3.42
N THR A 330 -22.65 -3.68 4.32
CA THR A 330 -22.10 -2.31 4.28
C THR A 330 -20.57 -2.32 4.40
N ARG A 331 -20.01 -3.10 5.31
CA ARG A 331 -18.56 -3.20 5.51
C ARG A 331 -17.87 -3.88 4.32
N LEU A 332 -18.47 -4.93 3.78
CA LEU A 332 -17.94 -5.63 2.60
C LEU A 332 -17.86 -4.72 1.36
N SER A 333 -18.85 -3.84 1.18
CA SER A 333 -18.83 -2.86 0.10
C SER A 333 -17.64 -1.90 0.17
N ARG A 334 -17.15 -1.60 1.39
CA ARG A 334 -15.95 -0.77 1.61
C ARG A 334 -14.64 -1.52 1.37
N THR A 335 -14.64 -2.84 1.53
CA THR A 335 -13.44 -3.69 1.37
C THR A 335 -13.13 -3.98 -0.10
N LYS A 336 -14.14 -3.98 -0.97
CA LYS A 336 -13.97 -4.24 -2.41
C LYS A 336 -12.91 -3.35 -3.08
N PRO A 337 -12.90 -2.01 -2.91
CA PRO A 337 -11.86 -1.16 -3.48
C PRO A 337 -10.46 -1.49 -2.95
N CYS A 338 -10.32 -1.84 -1.66
CA CYS A 338 -9.04 -2.22 -1.07
C CYS A 338 -8.51 -3.51 -1.71
N LEU A 339 -9.37 -4.51 -1.87
CA LEU A 339 -9.02 -5.75 -2.54
C LEU A 339 -8.59 -5.50 -4.00
N THR A 340 -9.33 -4.67 -4.73
CA THR A 340 -8.99 -4.32 -6.12
C THR A 340 -7.60 -3.68 -6.21
N ARG A 341 -7.27 -2.71 -5.33
CA ARG A 341 -5.96 -2.07 -5.30
C ARG A 341 -4.82 -3.04 -4.94
N CYS A 342 -5.04 -3.95 -4.00
CA CYS A 342 -4.05 -4.98 -3.68
C CYS A 342 -3.84 -5.95 -4.85
N MET A 343 -4.93 -6.36 -5.51
CA MET A 343 -4.86 -7.27 -6.66
C MET A 343 -4.25 -6.62 -7.90
N GLU A 344 -4.40 -5.30 -8.07
CA GLU A 344 -3.72 -4.53 -9.11
C GLU A 344 -2.19 -4.67 -8.97
N VAL A 345 -1.64 -4.50 -7.77
CA VAL A 345 -0.20 -4.68 -7.49
C VAL A 345 0.24 -6.12 -7.72
N LEU A 346 -0.53 -7.10 -7.22
CA LEU A 346 -0.19 -8.53 -7.33
C LEU A 346 -0.24 -9.08 -8.76
N ASN A 347 -1.08 -8.48 -9.61
CA ASN A 347 -1.23 -8.88 -11.01
C ASN A 347 -0.40 -8.01 -11.97
N TYR A 348 0.27 -6.99 -11.43
CA TYR A 348 1.11 -6.12 -12.24
C TYR A 348 2.37 -6.86 -12.66
N GLU A 349 2.61 -6.89 -13.95
CA GLU A 349 3.83 -7.45 -14.52
C GLU A 349 4.86 -6.34 -14.63
N SER A 350 6.03 -6.54 -13.99
CA SER A 350 7.10 -5.55 -14.07
C SER A 350 7.49 -5.28 -15.52
N SER A 351 7.70 -4.01 -15.82
CA SER A 351 8.09 -3.53 -17.14
C SER A 351 9.47 -4.04 -17.56
N ILE A 352 10.33 -4.30 -16.56
CA ILE A 352 11.69 -4.80 -16.79
C ILE A 352 11.82 -6.19 -16.17
N ARG A 353 12.09 -7.17 -17.02
CA ARG A 353 12.34 -8.56 -16.59
C ARG A 353 13.70 -9.04 -17.07
N SER A 354 14.32 -9.89 -16.29
CA SER A 354 15.44 -10.71 -16.76
C SER A 354 14.86 -11.82 -17.64
N GLU A 355 15.12 -11.80 -18.93
CA GLU A 355 14.56 -12.80 -19.85
C GLU A 355 15.24 -14.16 -19.74
N ASN A 356 16.49 -14.21 -19.28
CA ASN A 356 17.22 -15.47 -19.06
C ASN A 356 18.21 -15.30 -17.89
N GLY A 357 18.30 -16.30 -17.03
CA GLY A 357 19.40 -16.47 -16.09
C GLY A 357 20.69 -16.70 -16.88
N GLY A 358 21.26 -15.61 -17.42
CA GLY A 358 22.54 -15.65 -18.12
C GLY A 358 23.65 -15.97 -17.11
N GLU A 359 24.63 -16.78 -17.54
CA GLU A 359 25.82 -17.03 -16.75
C GLU A 359 26.50 -15.73 -16.34
N PRO A 360 27.05 -15.64 -15.12
CA PRO A 360 27.82 -14.48 -14.70
C PRO A 360 29.04 -14.33 -15.62
N SER A 361 28.99 -13.37 -16.53
CA SER A 361 30.12 -13.05 -17.39
C SER A 361 30.96 -11.97 -16.72
N SER A 362 32.28 -12.09 -16.84
CA SER A 362 33.20 -11.03 -16.42
C SER A 362 32.89 -9.74 -17.19
N MET A 363 32.73 -8.64 -16.46
CA MET A 363 32.46 -7.32 -17.04
C MET A 363 33.76 -6.48 -17.05
N GLN A 364 34.04 -5.81 -18.17
CA GLN A 364 35.17 -4.88 -18.29
C GLN A 364 34.73 -3.42 -18.18
N GLY A 365 33.48 -3.13 -18.50
CA GLY A 365 32.88 -1.81 -18.32
C GLY A 365 32.89 -0.90 -19.56
N ALA A 366 32.98 -1.47 -20.77
CA ALA A 366 32.72 -0.70 -21.98
C ALA A 366 31.23 -0.42 -22.14
N ILE A 367 30.84 0.80 -22.47
CA ILE A 367 29.42 1.19 -22.62
C ILE A 367 29.24 1.82 -24.00
N ARG A 368 28.16 1.47 -24.71
CA ARG A 368 27.84 2.06 -26.01
C ARG A 368 26.33 2.30 -26.12
N PHE A 369 25.97 3.52 -26.46
CA PHE A 369 24.64 3.96 -26.81
C PHE A 369 24.52 4.09 -28.33
N GLU A 370 23.48 3.51 -28.92
CA GLU A 370 23.16 3.57 -30.34
C GLU A 370 21.76 4.12 -30.54
N HIS A 371 21.65 5.37 -30.99
CA HIS A 371 20.40 6.08 -31.30
C HIS A 371 19.35 5.99 -30.18
N VAL A 372 19.78 6.22 -28.92
CA VAL A 372 18.96 6.03 -27.75
C VAL A 372 18.06 7.24 -27.49
N SER A 373 16.75 7.01 -27.48
CA SER A 373 15.74 7.99 -27.07
C SER A 373 14.97 7.50 -25.87
N PHE A 374 14.62 8.40 -24.95
CA PHE A 374 13.93 8.06 -23.72
C PHE A 374 12.92 9.11 -23.27
N SER A 375 11.76 8.62 -22.75
CA SER A 375 10.73 9.40 -22.06
C SER A 375 10.23 8.63 -20.83
N TYR A 376 9.92 9.33 -19.73
CA TYR A 376 9.35 8.70 -18.55
C TYR A 376 7.90 8.23 -18.78
N PRO A 377 7.46 7.09 -18.18
CA PRO A 377 6.09 6.64 -18.26
C PRO A 377 5.11 7.70 -17.73
N GLY A 378 4.06 8.00 -18.50
CA GLY A 378 3.04 8.99 -18.12
C GLY A 378 3.33 10.43 -18.56
N ALA A 379 4.50 10.73 -19.09
CA ALA A 379 4.88 12.06 -19.57
C ALA A 379 4.33 12.39 -20.98
N GLN A 380 3.15 11.89 -21.34
CA GLN A 380 2.53 12.11 -22.68
C GLN A 380 2.38 13.57 -23.13
N ARG A 381 2.74 14.55 -22.27
CA ARG A 381 2.71 15.99 -22.59
C ARG A 381 4.09 16.69 -22.51
N SER A 382 5.16 16.02 -22.04
CA SER A 382 6.44 16.69 -21.72
C SER A 382 7.53 16.50 -22.78
N GLY A 383 7.31 15.79 -23.87
CA GLY A 383 8.34 15.51 -24.86
C GLY A 383 9.36 14.44 -24.43
N SER A 384 10.33 14.18 -25.28
CA SER A 384 11.45 13.29 -25.01
C SER A 384 12.43 13.95 -24.03
N VAL A 385 12.99 13.15 -23.10
CA VAL A 385 14.02 13.62 -22.14
C VAL A 385 15.42 13.40 -22.70
N LEU A 386 15.59 12.38 -23.53
CA LEU A 386 16.79 12.11 -24.29
C LEU A 386 16.40 11.77 -25.72
N GLU A 387 17.10 12.33 -26.71
CA GLU A 387 16.84 12.12 -28.13
C GLU A 387 18.14 11.80 -28.88
N ASP A 388 18.11 10.67 -29.57
CA ASP A 388 19.17 10.24 -30.50
C ASP A 388 20.60 10.26 -29.88
N ILE A 389 20.73 9.72 -28.69
CA ILE A 389 21.99 9.64 -27.96
C ILE A 389 22.87 8.57 -28.59
N CYS A 390 24.05 9.00 -29.13
CA CYS A 390 25.07 8.13 -29.70
C CYS A 390 26.42 8.42 -29.02
N ILE A 391 26.94 7.45 -28.24
CA ILE A 391 28.24 7.58 -27.58
C ILE A 391 28.83 6.21 -27.25
N SER A 392 30.17 6.15 -27.24
CA SER A 392 30.96 5.00 -26.83
C SER A 392 31.94 5.39 -25.73
N VAL A 393 31.94 4.63 -24.63
CA VAL A 393 32.81 4.75 -23.45
C VAL A 393 33.73 3.54 -23.38
N LYS A 394 35.03 3.76 -23.21
CA LYS A 394 36.01 2.68 -23.08
C LYS A 394 36.08 2.15 -21.64
N PRO A 395 36.51 0.90 -21.45
CA PRO A 395 36.78 0.39 -20.10
C PRO A 395 37.82 1.25 -19.38
N GLY A 396 37.57 1.55 -18.11
CA GLY A 396 38.46 2.35 -17.27
C GLY A 396 38.48 3.84 -17.58
N GLU A 397 37.63 4.33 -18.48
CA GLU A 397 37.55 5.75 -18.85
C GLU A 397 36.78 6.53 -17.77
N PHE A 398 37.28 7.70 -17.37
CA PHE A 398 36.59 8.63 -16.50
C PHE A 398 35.83 9.68 -17.32
N ILE A 399 34.50 9.56 -17.35
CA ILE A 399 33.62 10.44 -18.11
C ILE A 399 32.80 11.32 -17.18
N ALA A 400 32.80 12.62 -17.49
CA ALA A 400 31.88 13.55 -16.84
C ALA A 400 30.70 13.90 -17.75
N VAL A 401 29.52 14.12 -17.14
CA VAL A 401 28.30 14.57 -17.82
C VAL A 401 27.87 15.90 -17.24
N VAL A 402 27.88 16.94 -18.08
CA VAL A 402 27.52 18.33 -17.70
C VAL A 402 26.38 18.87 -18.57
N GLY A 403 25.76 19.94 -18.14
CA GLY A 403 24.67 20.62 -18.86
C GLY A 403 23.70 21.32 -17.93
N PRO A 404 22.75 22.10 -18.43
CA PRO A 404 21.72 22.78 -17.64
C PRO A 404 20.90 21.86 -16.75
N THR A 405 20.24 22.42 -15.77
CA THR A 405 19.33 21.64 -14.91
C THR A 405 18.13 21.15 -15.72
N GLY A 406 17.74 19.88 -15.53
CA GLY A 406 16.58 19.29 -16.21
C GLY A 406 16.84 18.75 -17.61
N VAL A 407 18.08 18.81 -18.14
CA VAL A 407 18.42 18.36 -19.50
C VAL A 407 18.52 16.83 -19.68
N GLY A 408 18.33 16.06 -18.62
CA GLY A 408 18.34 14.58 -18.70
C GLY A 408 19.65 13.91 -18.24
N LYS A 409 20.58 14.59 -17.55
CA LYS A 409 21.84 14.01 -17.05
C LYS A 409 21.64 12.76 -16.19
N THR A 410 20.83 12.87 -15.14
CA THR A 410 20.44 11.75 -14.27
C THR A 410 19.74 10.63 -15.05
N THR A 411 18.92 10.98 -16.03
CA THR A 411 18.24 10.01 -16.89
C THR A 411 19.23 9.21 -17.72
N PHE A 412 20.23 9.88 -18.30
CA PHE A 412 21.29 9.25 -19.10
C PHE A 412 22.04 8.17 -18.30
N VAL A 413 22.47 8.49 -17.07
CA VAL A 413 23.22 7.53 -16.25
C VAL A 413 22.32 6.43 -15.67
N ASN A 414 21.03 6.68 -15.44
CA ASN A 414 20.07 5.69 -14.91
C ASN A 414 19.68 4.61 -15.94
N LEU A 415 19.91 4.84 -17.23
CA LEU A 415 19.69 3.82 -18.25
C LEU A 415 20.76 2.70 -18.18
N ILE A 416 21.98 2.99 -17.71
CA ILE A 416 23.10 2.04 -17.69
C ILE A 416 22.84 0.85 -16.72
N PRO A 417 22.40 1.05 -15.46
CA PRO A 417 22.04 -0.05 -14.58
C PRO A 417 20.66 -0.66 -14.89
N ARG A 418 20.08 -0.26 -16.05
CA ARG A 418 18.75 -0.69 -16.50
C ARG A 418 17.68 -0.44 -15.45
N PHE A 419 17.65 0.78 -14.87
CA PHE A 419 16.54 1.22 -14.04
C PHE A 419 15.31 1.53 -14.88
N TYR A 420 15.54 1.92 -16.13
CA TYR A 420 14.56 2.12 -17.19
C TYR A 420 15.07 1.51 -18.49
N ASP A 421 14.18 1.08 -19.37
CA ASP A 421 14.52 0.69 -20.74
C ASP A 421 14.33 1.87 -21.70
N PRO A 422 15.18 2.04 -22.71
CA PRO A 422 15.02 3.07 -23.72
C PRO A 422 13.75 2.83 -24.56
N VAL A 423 13.13 3.93 -25.02
CA VAL A 423 11.96 3.87 -25.92
C VAL A 423 12.42 3.47 -27.33
N GLU A 424 13.53 4.06 -27.79
CA GLU A 424 14.15 3.75 -29.08
C GLU A 424 15.66 3.58 -28.89
N GLY A 425 16.28 2.87 -29.84
CA GLY A 425 17.71 2.59 -29.81
C GLY A 425 18.11 1.43 -28.91
N ARG A 426 19.42 1.23 -28.75
CA ARG A 426 20.02 0.13 -27.98
C ARG A 426 21.20 0.59 -27.15
N ILE A 427 21.37 -0.05 -26.00
CA ILE A 427 22.53 0.17 -25.13
C ILE A 427 23.27 -1.15 -25.01
N PHE A 428 24.59 -1.10 -25.10
CA PHE A 428 25.46 -2.25 -25.00
C PHE A 428 26.45 -2.07 -23.86
N ILE A 429 26.71 -3.13 -23.13
CA ILE A 429 27.79 -3.24 -22.15
C ILE A 429 28.70 -4.39 -22.57
N ASP A 430 29.99 -4.12 -22.77
CA ASP A 430 30.99 -5.06 -23.29
C ASP A 430 30.55 -5.75 -24.59
N GLY A 431 29.89 -5.02 -25.48
CA GLY A 431 29.38 -5.52 -26.76
C GLY A 431 28.10 -6.34 -26.69
N LYS A 432 27.59 -6.65 -25.48
CA LYS A 432 26.34 -7.38 -25.26
C LYS A 432 25.20 -6.39 -25.03
N GLU A 433 24.07 -6.57 -25.71
CA GLU A 433 22.89 -5.68 -25.54
C GLU A 433 22.37 -5.71 -24.11
N LEU A 434 22.08 -4.54 -23.53
CA LEU A 434 21.68 -4.38 -22.12
C LEU A 434 20.44 -5.20 -21.75
N ARG A 435 19.48 -5.37 -22.67
CA ARG A 435 18.25 -6.12 -22.44
C ARG A 435 18.49 -7.63 -22.26
N THR A 436 19.59 -8.15 -22.76
CA THR A 436 19.93 -9.58 -22.69
C THR A 436 20.74 -9.96 -21.45
N TRP A 437 21.16 -8.97 -20.64
CA TRP A 437 21.83 -9.22 -19.38
C TRP A 437 20.85 -9.71 -18.30
N ASP A 438 21.32 -10.65 -17.47
CA ASP A 438 20.65 -10.89 -16.19
C ASP A 438 20.78 -9.66 -15.29
N LEU A 439 19.65 -9.14 -14.78
CA LEU A 439 19.61 -7.91 -13.98
C LEU A 439 20.44 -8.01 -12.69
N GLY A 440 20.47 -9.18 -12.06
CA GLY A 440 21.27 -9.43 -10.85
C GLY A 440 22.75 -9.30 -11.16
N SER A 441 23.22 -10.04 -12.18
CA SER A 441 24.60 -10.03 -12.64
C SER A 441 25.03 -8.65 -13.13
N LEU A 442 24.22 -7.99 -13.96
CA LEU A 442 24.47 -6.61 -14.43
C LEU A 442 24.69 -5.65 -13.26
N ARG A 443 23.73 -5.59 -12.37
CA ARG A 443 23.75 -4.65 -11.24
C ARG A 443 24.82 -5.00 -10.21
N GLN A 444 25.26 -6.23 -10.13
CA GLN A 444 26.34 -6.64 -9.23
C GLN A 444 27.68 -5.97 -9.61
N HIS A 445 27.93 -5.74 -10.90
CA HIS A 445 29.15 -5.13 -11.41
C HIS A 445 29.07 -3.60 -11.54
N ILE A 446 27.90 -3.00 -11.29
CA ILE A 446 27.70 -1.54 -11.38
C ILE A 446 27.51 -0.96 -9.98
N GLY A 447 28.37 -0.06 -9.55
CA GLY A 447 28.19 0.76 -8.36
C GLY A 447 27.44 2.04 -8.73
N VAL A 448 26.40 2.40 -7.96
CA VAL A 448 25.63 3.63 -8.20
C VAL A 448 25.51 4.42 -6.90
N VAL A 449 25.90 5.69 -6.95
CA VAL A 449 25.61 6.68 -5.92
C VAL A 449 24.57 7.64 -6.49
N LEU A 450 23.35 7.55 -6.00
CA LEU A 450 22.21 8.33 -6.47
C LEU A 450 22.27 9.77 -5.94
N GLN A 451 21.65 10.71 -6.65
CA GLN A 451 21.52 12.11 -6.22
C GLN A 451 20.91 12.23 -4.80
N ASN A 452 19.89 11.44 -4.49
CA ASN A 452 19.34 11.34 -3.16
C ASN A 452 20.07 10.24 -2.37
N ASN A 453 21.04 10.67 -1.56
CA ASN A 453 21.83 9.78 -0.72
C ASN A 453 21.02 9.28 0.48
N ILE A 454 20.55 8.03 0.43
CA ILE A 454 19.73 7.41 1.47
C ILE A 454 20.57 6.42 2.26
N LEU A 455 20.56 6.59 3.59
CA LEU A 455 21.05 5.61 4.55
C LEU A 455 19.87 4.91 5.22
N PHE A 456 20.05 3.64 5.50
CA PHE A 456 19.07 2.83 6.22
C PHE A 456 19.28 2.97 7.74
N SER A 457 18.21 2.81 8.51
CA SER A 457 18.32 2.65 9.95
C SER A 457 19.13 1.40 10.30
N GLY A 458 20.08 1.52 11.20
CA GLY A 458 21.04 0.51 11.56
C GLY A 458 22.40 1.14 11.85
N THR A 459 23.46 0.37 11.96
CA THR A 459 24.80 0.90 12.21
C THR A 459 25.47 1.44 10.95
N VAL A 460 26.54 2.21 11.09
CA VAL A 460 27.41 2.57 9.94
C VAL A 460 27.91 1.29 9.25
N ARG A 461 28.32 0.30 10.02
CA ARG A 461 28.72 -1.04 9.56
C ARG A 461 27.64 -1.67 8.67
N ASP A 462 26.39 -1.71 9.15
CA ASP A 462 25.27 -2.28 8.41
C ASP A 462 25.06 -1.55 7.09
N ASN A 463 25.14 -0.23 7.09
CA ASN A 463 25.01 0.58 5.88
C ASN A 463 26.14 0.33 4.86
N LEU A 464 27.36 0.17 5.30
CA LEU A 464 28.49 -0.13 4.41
C LEU A 464 28.40 -1.55 3.85
N ARG A 465 27.99 -2.54 4.66
CA ARG A 465 27.80 -3.94 4.24
C ARG A 465 26.73 -4.15 3.18
N TRP A 466 25.90 -3.15 2.90
CA TRP A 466 25.03 -3.23 1.71
C TRP A 466 25.83 -3.31 0.40
N GLY A 467 27.04 -2.75 0.35
CA GLY A 467 27.95 -2.90 -0.79
C GLY A 467 28.56 -4.29 -0.91
N ALA A 468 28.96 -4.87 0.23
CA ALA A 468 29.55 -6.22 0.33
C ALA A 468 29.16 -6.86 1.68
N PRO A 469 28.17 -7.76 1.72
CA PRO A 469 27.63 -8.35 2.97
C PRO A 469 28.67 -9.10 3.82
N THR A 470 29.70 -9.64 3.20
CA THR A 470 30.77 -10.43 3.84
C THR A 470 32.05 -9.64 4.10
N ALA A 471 32.05 -8.32 3.84
CA ALA A 471 33.23 -7.49 4.01
C ALA A 471 33.72 -7.48 5.46
N THR A 472 35.04 -7.61 5.63
CA THR A 472 35.71 -7.46 6.94
C THR A 472 35.74 -6.00 7.37
N ASP A 473 36.01 -5.75 8.64
CA ASP A 473 36.10 -4.38 9.15
C ASP A 473 37.25 -3.60 8.50
N GLU A 474 38.35 -4.28 8.16
CA GLU A 474 39.46 -3.69 7.43
C GLU A 474 39.04 -3.21 6.06
N GLU A 475 38.26 -4.04 5.30
CA GLU A 475 37.74 -3.66 3.99
C GLU A 475 36.73 -2.50 4.09
N LEU A 476 35.88 -2.49 5.14
CA LEU A 476 34.97 -1.38 5.41
C LEU A 476 35.72 -0.06 5.65
N LEU A 477 36.78 -0.10 6.48
CA LEU A 477 37.60 1.07 6.79
C LEU A 477 38.46 1.51 5.59
N GLU A 478 38.92 0.57 4.76
CA GLU A 478 39.62 0.89 3.52
C GLU A 478 38.73 1.65 2.55
N ALA A 479 37.51 1.14 2.27
CA ALA A 479 36.56 1.84 1.42
C ALA A 479 36.13 3.20 2.02
N ALA A 480 36.05 3.28 3.35
CA ALA A 480 35.79 4.55 4.04
C ALA A 480 36.95 5.56 3.87
N ARG A 481 38.22 5.10 3.85
CA ARG A 481 39.38 5.97 3.53
C ARG A 481 39.30 6.46 2.08
N ASP A 482 39.03 5.58 1.14
CA ASP A 482 38.91 5.92 -0.28
C ASP A 482 37.80 6.97 -0.53
N ALA A 483 36.71 6.89 0.23
CA ALA A 483 35.60 7.85 0.19
C ALA A 483 35.78 9.05 1.14
N GLN A 484 36.97 9.24 1.75
CA GLN A 484 37.24 10.29 2.78
C GLN A 484 36.24 10.27 3.96
N ALA A 485 35.69 9.08 4.28
CA ALA A 485 34.73 8.88 5.37
C ALA A 485 35.37 8.40 6.67
N HIS A 486 36.56 7.79 6.60
CA HIS A 486 37.25 7.15 7.72
C HIS A 486 37.46 8.08 8.92
N GLU A 487 37.90 9.30 8.68
CA GLU A 487 38.24 10.25 9.73
C GLU A 487 37.02 10.60 10.60
N PHE A 488 35.89 10.94 9.96
CA PHE A 488 34.69 11.24 10.74
C PHE A 488 34.07 10.00 11.41
N ILE A 489 34.18 8.79 10.80
CA ILE A 489 33.71 7.55 11.42
C ILE A 489 34.44 7.32 12.75
N LEU A 490 35.75 7.56 12.80
CA LEU A 490 36.52 7.42 14.05
C LEU A 490 36.14 8.44 15.13
N HIS A 491 35.58 9.60 14.73
CA HIS A 491 35.09 10.61 15.66
C HIS A 491 33.63 10.39 16.09
N LEU A 492 32.93 9.41 15.54
CA LEU A 492 31.61 9.02 16.01
C LEU A 492 31.74 8.26 17.34
N PRO A 493 30.75 8.37 18.26
CA PRO A 493 30.83 7.80 19.60
C PRO A 493 31.20 6.30 19.61
N ASP A 494 30.64 5.52 18.71
CA ASP A 494 30.82 4.06 18.61
C ASP A 494 31.47 3.66 17.27
N GLY A 495 32.11 4.57 16.55
CA GLY A 495 32.78 4.29 15.29
C GLY A 495 31.85 3.63 14.25
N LEU A 496 32.25 2.44 13.75
CA LEU A 496 31.44 1.65 12.80
C LEU A 496 30.09 1.17 13.38
N ASP A 497 29.97 1.06 14.71
CA ASP A 497 28.76 0.59 15.38
C ASP A 497 27.81 1.73 15.77
N THR A 498 28.16 2.98 15.44
CA THR A 498 27.28 4.14 15.63
C THR A 498 25.98 3.96 14.83
N VAL A 499 24.85 4.15 15.51
CA VAL A 499 23.51 3.98 14.92
C VAL A 499 23.17 5.17 14.03
N ILE A 500 22.76 4.87 12.81
CA ILE A 500 22.21 5.80 11.82
C ILE A 500 20.69 5.74 11.90
N GLU A 501 20.06 6.90 12.02
CA GLU A 501 18.61 7.02 11.97
C GLU A 501 18.06 6.87 10.54
N GLN A 502 16.76 6.63 10.42
CA GLN A 502 16.09 6.47 9.12
C GLN A 502 16.37 7.68 8.20
N GLY A 503 16.92 7.41 7.02
CA GLY A 503 17.30 8.45 6.06
C GLY A 503 18.59 9.19 6.41
N GLY A 504 19.30 8.81 7.48
CA GLY A 504 20.54 9.45 7.91
C GLY A 504 20.35 10.86 8.45
N THR A 505 19.26 11.10 9.21
CA THR A 505 18.92 12.43 9.76
C THR A 505 19.91 12.92 10.80
N ASN A 506 20.63 12.02 11.45
CA ASN A 506 21.64 12.30 12.48
C ASN A 506 23.07 12.45 11.93
N VAL A 507 23.27 12.46 10.62
CA VAL A 507 24.56 12.74 9.97
C VAL A 507 24.42 13.90 8.97
N SER A 508 25.53 14.64 8.77
CA SER A 508 25.53 15.75 7.83
C SER A 508 25.38 15.28 6.37
N GLY A 509 24.98 16.18 5.47
CA GLY A 509 24.83 15.86 4.04
C GLY A 509 26.13 15.31 3.43
N GLY A 510 27.28 15.93 3.71
CA GLY A 510 28.58 15.48 3.23
C GLY A 510 29.03 14.14 3.85
N GLN A 511 28.74 13.90 5.12
CA GLN A 511 28.99 12.59 5.76
C GLN A 511 28.15 11.49 5.09
N ARG A 512 26.88 11.77 4.82
CA ARG A 512 25.95 10.86 4.15
C ARG A 512 26.43 10.52 2.73
N GLN A 513 26.87 11.51 1.97
CA GLN A 513 27.43 11.30 0.64
C GLN A 513 28.66 10.39 0.67
N ARG A 514 29.62 10.69 1.56
CA ARG A 514 30.84 9.87 1.72
C ARG A 514 30.54 8.42 2.11
N LEU A 515 29.58 8.18 3.00
CA LEU A 515 29.14 6.82 3.34
C LEU A 515 28.50 6.10 2.14
N CYS A 516 27.72 6.80 1.31
CA CYS A 516 27.13 6.22 0.10
C CYS A 516 28.20 5.93 -0.97
N ILE A 517 29.23 6.77 -1.09
CA ILE A 517 30.38 6.50 -1.97
C ILE A 517 31.15 5.26 -1.45
N ALA A 518 31.49 5.19 -0.15
CA ALA A 518 32.17 4.04 0.43
C ALA A 518 31.39 2.74 0.21
N ARG A 519 30.07 2.77 0.39
CA ARG A 519 29.17 1.65 0.09
C ARG A 519 29.24 1.18 -1.37
N ALA A 520 29.31 2.13 -2.31
CA ALA A 520 29.42 1.80 -3.73
C ALA A 520 30.79 1.22 -4.08
N LEU A 521 31.87 1.71 -3.47
CA LEU A 521 33.24 1.24 -3.69
C LEU A 521 33.46 -0.17 -3.13
N LEU A 522 32.85 -0.52 -1.99
CA LEU A 522 32.90 -1.86 -1.40
C LEU A 522 32.42 -2.96 -2.36
N LYS A 523 31.58 -2.61 -3.29
CA LYS A 523 31.09 -3.51 -4.34
C LYS A 523 32.18 -3.91 -5.35
N LYS A 524 33.33 -3.22 -5.35
CA LYS A 524 34.42 -3.37 -6.35
C LYS A 524 33.88 -3.35 -7.78
N PRO A 525 33.14 -2.29 -8.17
CA PRO A 525 32.39 -2.28 -9.42
C PRO A 525 33.31 -2.10 -10.63
N CYS A 526 32.91 -2.67 -11.79
CA CYS A 526 33.55 -2.38 -13.09
C CYS A 526 33.09 -1.03 -13.67
N ILE A 527 31.86 -0.61 -13.34
CA ILE A 527 31.28 0.69 -13.71
C ILE A 527 30.82 1.37 -12.42
N LEU A 528 31.29 2.61 -12.17
CA LEU A 528 30.88 3.44 -11.05
C LEU A 528 30.13 4.67 -11.56
N ILE A 529 28.89 4.83 -11.14
CA ILE A 529 28.05 5.97 -11.48
C ILE A 529 27.89 6.87 -10.26
N LEU A 530 28.21 8.14 -10.43
CA LEU A 530 28.14 9.17 -9.40
C LEU A 530 27.18 10.26 -9.90
N ASP A 531 25.92 10.23 -9.45
CA ASP A 531 24.89 11.18 -9.89
C ASP A 531 24.76 12.32 -8.88
N ASP A 532 25.38 13.47 -9.17
CA ASP A 532 25.45 14.69 -8.34
C ASP A 532 25.83 14.40 -6.87
N SER A 533 26.65 13.38 -6.68
CA SER A 533 26.94 12.76 -5.38
C SER A 533 28.07 13.45 -4.61
N THR A 534 28.59 14.57 -5.11
CA THR A 534 29.66 15.37 -4.48
C THR A 534 29.22 16.79 -4.13
N SER A 535 27.96 17.16 -4.45
CA SER A 535 27.44 18.53 -4.30
C SER A 535 27.43 19.08 -2.87
N ALA A 536 27.34 18.19 -1.84
CA ALA A 536 27.38 18.57 -0.43
C ALA A 536 28.81 18.44 0.18
N LEU A 537 29.83 18.16 -0.62
CA LEU A 537 31.22 18.10 -0.18
C LEU A 537 31.90 19.46 -0.38
N ASP A 538 32.88 19.74 0.49
CA ASP A 538 33.83 20.82 0.29
C ASP A 538 34.81 20.44 -0.83
N SER A 539 35.34 21.44 -1.52
CA SER A 539 36.22 21.26 -2.70
C SER A 539 37.50 20.48 -2.41
N ILE A 540 38.01 20.53 -1.16
CA ILE A 540 39.21 19.80 -0.76
C ILE A 540 38.92 18.31 -0.63
N THR A 541 37.84 17.95 0.05
CA THR A 541 37.39 16.55 0.21
C THR A 541 37.01 15.94 -1.14
N GLU A 542 36.30 16.69 -1.98
CA GLU A 542 35.92 16.26 -3.32
C GLU A 542 37.14 15.93 -4.15
N ARG A 543 38.15 16.83 -4.19
CA ARG A 543 39.40 16.64 -4.90
C ARG A 543 40.15 15.39 -4.44
N ARG A 544 40.26 15.16 -3.13
CA ARG A 544 40.89 13.95 -2.56
C ARG A 544 40.21 12.66 -2.99
N ILE A 545 38.89 12.66 -3.08
CA ILE A 545 38.13 11.51 -3.57
C ILE A 545 38.46 11.25 -5.06
N PHE A 546 38.49 12.29 -5.88
CA PHE A 546 38.84 12.12 -7.29
C PHE A 546 40.28 11.71 -7.51
N ASP A 547 41.25 12.26 -6.73
CA ASP A 547 42.65 11.83 -6.76
C ASP A 547 42.76 10.32 -6.43
N THR A 548 41.96 9.83 -5.45
CA THR A 548 41.89 8.42 -5.13
C THR A 548 41.33 7.59 -6.30
N PHE A 549 40.31 8.10 -6.98
CA PHE A 549 39.75 7.43 -8.15
C PHE A 549 40.76 7.31 -9.29
N TYR A 550 41.51 8.37 -9.63
CA TYR A 550 42.54 8.35 -10.64
C TYR A 550 43.72 7.43 -10.29
N GLN A 551 44.08 7.30 -9.03
CA GLN A 551 45.20 6.46 -8.59
C GLN A 551 44.85 4.98 -8.46
N LYS A 552 43.71 4.68 -7.79
CA LYS A 552 43.36 3.32 -7.32
C LYS A 552 42.35 2.61 -8.22
N TYR A 553 41.45 3.38 -8.88
CA TYR A 553 40.33 2.82 -9.62
C TYR A 553 40.47 2.94 -11.15
N ARG A 554 41.68 2.85 -11.67
CA ARG A 554 42.01 3.01 -13.13
C ARG A 554 41.32 2.01 -14.06
N ASN A 555 40.96 0.83 -13.52
CA ASN A 555 40.26 -0.21 -14.27
C ASN A 555 38.73 -0.10 -14.16
N THR A 556 38.21 0.85 -13.40
CA THR A 556 36.79 1.10 -13.22
C THR A 556 36.36 2.22 -14.16
N THR A 557 35.38 1.97 -14.99
CA THR A 557 34.72 3.02 -15.80
C THR A 557 33.89 3.92 -14.89
N ILE A 558 34.21 5.22 -14.83
CA ILE A 558 33.55 6.16 -13.93
C ILE A 558 32.71 7.14 -14.74
N LEU A 559 31.43 7.27 -14.39
CA LEU A 559 30.53 8.27 -14.94
C LEU A 559 30.12 9.22 -13.81
N LEU A 560 30.55 10.47 -13.93
CA LEU A 560 30.29 11.54 -12.98
C LEU A 560 29.29 12.53 -13.58
N VAL A 561 28.10 12.61 -13.01
CA VAL A 561 27.19 13.75 -13.26
C VAL A 561 27.52 14.84 -12.26
N ALA A 562 27.98 15.99 -12.77
CA ALA A 562 28.31 17.11 -11.92
C ALA A 562 27.65 18.41 -12.40
N GLN A 563 27.44 19.31 -11.46
CA GLN A 563 26.99 20.68 -11.75
C GLN A 563 28.15 21.66 -11.75
N ARG A 564 29.26 21.34 -11.05
CA ARG A 564 30.45 22.19 -10.97
C ARG A 564 31.48 21.77 -12.02
N ILE A 565 31.96 22.71 -12.80
CA ILE A 565 33.02 22.44 -13.78
C ILE A 565 34.35 22.10 -13.12
N SER A 566 34.63 22.66 -11.93
CA SER A 566 35.82 22.32 -11.15
C SER A 566 35.93 20.82 -10.83
N SER A 567 34.83 20.11 -10.71
CA SER A 567 34.79 18.67 -10.44
C SER A 567 35.08 17.80 -11.66
N VAL A 568 34.98 18.35 -12.88
CA VAL A 568 35.05 17.60 -14.14
C VAL A 568 36.27 17.94 -15.01
N GLN A 569 37.05 18.95 -14.64
CA GLN A 569 38.20 19.44 -15.46
C GLN A 569 39.23 18.35 -15.79
N ASN A 570 39.42 17.39 -14.90
CA ASN A 570 40.38 16.30 -15.04
C ASN A 570 39.79 15.03 -15.67
N ALA A 571 38.52 15.04 -16.06
CA ALA A 571 37.91 13.88 -16.72
C ALA A 571 38.57 13.62 -18.08
N ASP A 572 38.70 12.35 -18.46
CA ASP A 572 39.27 11.97 -19.77
C ASP A 572 38.43 12.53 -20.90
N ARG A 573 37.12 12.52 -20.76
CA ARG A 573 36.16 13.19 -21.65
C ARG A 573 34.97 13.73 -20.87
N ILE A 574 34.44 14.82 -21.37
CA ILE A 574 33.25 15.49 -20.85
C ILE A 574 32.17 15.45 -21.93
N ILE A 575 30.98 14.96 -21.55
CA ILE A 575 29.78 14.96 -22.37
C ILE A 575 28.97 16.21 -22.01
N VAL A 576 28.69 17.07 -22.97
CA VAL A 576 27.81 18.22 -22.77
C VAL A 576 26.43 17.89 -23.32
N LEU A 577 25.44 17.86 -22.41
CA LEU A 577 24.03 17.64 -22.75
C LEU A 577 23.31 18.99 -22.81
N ASP A 578 22.57 19.22 -23.89
CA ASP A 578 21.64 20.34 -24.04
C ASP A 578 20.49 19.96 -24.98
N GLY A 579 19.30 20.55 -24.78
CA GLY A 579 18.13 20.27 -25.62
C GLY A 579 17.81 18.79 -25.81
N CYS A 580 18.00 17.97 -24.77
CA CYS A 580 17.80 16.51 -24.78
C CYS A 580 18.79 15.69 -25.61
N ARG A 581 19.88 16.32 -26.14
CA ARG A 581 20.89 15.69 -27.03
C ARG A 581 22.28 15.90 -26.49
N ILE A 582 23.24 15.13 -27.02
CA ILE A 582 24.67 15.40 -26.82
C ILE A 582 25.08 16.53 -27.79
N CYS A 583 25.45 17.67 -27.23
CA CYS A 583 25.93 18.82 -28.03
C CYS A 583 27.40 18.72 -28.39
N ALA A 584 28.23 18.29 -27.45
CA ALA A 584 29.67 18.17 -27.63
C ALA A 584 30.24 17.08 -26.72
N VAL A 585 31.36 16.51 -27.15
CA VAL A 585 32.19 15.59 -26.37
C VAL A 585 33.65 15.93 -26.59
N GLY A 586 34.39 16.08 -25.51
CA GLY A 586 35.84 16.40 -25.62
C GLY A 586 36.47 16.57 -24.24
N THR A 587 37.73 16.91 -24.21
CA THR A 587 38.47 17.32 -23.01
C THR A 587 38.04 18.71 -22.55
N HIS A 588 38.34 19.08 -21.32
CA HIS A 588 38.09 20.44 -20.79
C HIS A 588 38.62 21.54 -21.71
N ALA A 589 39.87 21.41 -22.18
CA ALA A 589 40.51 22.39 -23.03
C ALA A 589 39.85 22.51 -24.41
N GLU A 590 39.46 21.38 -25.02
CA GLU A 590 38.76 21.36 -26.30
C GLU A 590 37.37 21.99 -26.22
N LEU A 591 36.64 21.71 -25.16
CA LEU A 591 35.26 22.20 -24.96
C LEU A 591 35.24 23.70 -24.65
N LEU A 592 36.24 24.24 -23.94
CA LEU A 592 36.36 25.68 -23.73
C LEU A 592 36.58 26.46 -25.04
N GLN A 593 37.22 25.84 -26.04
CA GLN A 593 37.47 26.47 -27.33
C GLN A 593 36.29 26.28 -28.31
N ASN A 594 35.63 25.12 -28.28
CA ASN A 594 34.75 24.69 -29.34
C ASN A 594 33.26 24.58 -28.94
N CYS A 595 32.90 24.74 -27.63
CA CYS A 595 31.52 24.57 -27.16
C CYS A 595 31.05 25.79 -26.36
N GLY A 596 30.26 26.66 -27.00
CA GLY A 596 29.76 27.89 -26.38
C GLY A 596 28.90 27.64 -25.13
N ILE A 597 28.17 26.50 -25.09
CA ILE A 597 27.36 26.12 -23.89
C ILE A 597 28.29 25.80 -22.73
N TYR A 598 29.34 25.02 -22.97
CA TYR A 598 30.31 24.67 -21.93
C TYR A 598 31.04 25.90 -21.40
N GLN A 599 31.43 26.79 -22.31
CA GLN A 599 32.08 28.07 -21.98
C GLN A 599 31.15 28.95 -21.13
N ALA A 600 29.88 29.10 -21.52
CA ALA A 600 28.90 29.88 -20.76
C ALA A 600 28.68 29.34 -19.32
N ILE A 601 28.66 28.01 -19.15
CA ILE A 601 28.58 27.39 -17.82
C ILE A 601 29.86 27.67 -17.02
N TYR A 602 31.03 27.60 -17.64
CA TYR A 602 32.31 27.88 -17.02
C TYR A 602 32.42 29.34 -16.56
N ASP A 603 32.12 30.29 -17.43
CA ASP A 603 32.20 31.74 -17.15
C ASP A 603 31.24 32.12 -16.00
N SER A 604 30.00 31.62 -16.03
CA SER A 604 29.03 31.90 -14.97
C SER A 604 29.47 31.37 -13.60
N GLN A 605 30.27 30.30 -13.55
CA GLN A 605 30.80 29.76 -12.31
C GLN A 605 32.05 30.48 -11.81
N GLN A 606 32.84 31.02 -12.71
CA GLN A 606 34.02 31.87 -12.40
C GLN A 606 33.55 33.21 -11.81
N GLU A 607 32.61 33.91 -12.46
CA GLU A 607 32.06 35.18 -11.96
C GLU A 607 31.42 35.03 -10.57
N GLY A 608 30.72 33.91 -10.30
CA GLY A 608 30.16 33.59 -8.98
C GLY A 608 31.24 33.41 -7.91
N SER A 609 32.42 32.86 -8.27
CA SER A 609 33.51 32.63 -7.31
C SER A 609 34.30 33.93 -6.98
N GLU A 610 34.44 34.84 -7.92
CA GLU A 610 35.07 36.14 -7.69
C GLU A 610 34.20 37.08 -6.86
N ALA A 611 32.89 37.05 -7.06
CA ALA A 611 31.94 37.84 -6.27
C ALA A 611 31.89 37.41 -4.77
N ASP A 612 32.12 36.12 -4.47
CA ASP A 612 32.13 35.58 -3.09
C ASP A 612 33.52 35.76 -2.45
N GLY A 613 34.60 35.75 -3.20
CA GLY A 613 35.97 36.05 -2.74
C GLY A 613 36.19 37.54 -2.38
N GLY A 614 35.54 38.46 -3.08
CA GLY A 614 35.60 39.89 -2.84
C GLY A 614 34.83 40.40 -1.61
N ARG A 615 34.00 39.57 -0.96
CA ARG A 615 33.28 39.91 0.29
C ARG A 615 33.98 39.42 1.57
N ARG A 616 35.15 38.78 1.45
CA ARG A 616 35.92 38.25 2.59
C ARG A 616 37.25 39.00 2.84
N GLN A 617 37.41 40.22 2.28
CA GLN A 617 38.50 41.13 2.67
C GLN A 617 37.98 42.27 3.54
#